data_c8e9e291565f911de9d2dd90c5fc636a
#
_entry.id   c8e9e291565f911de9d2dd90c5fc636a
#
_cell.length_a   1.000
_cell.length_b   1.000
_cell.length_c   1.000
_cell.angle_alpha   90.00
_cell.angle_beta   90.00
_cell.angle_gamma   90.00
#
_symmetry.space_group_name_H-M   'P 1'
#
loop_
_entity.id
_entity.type
_entity.pdbx_description
1 polymer ?
#
loop_
_entity_poly.entity_id
_entity_poly.type
_entity_poly.pdbx_seq_one_letter_code
_entity_poly.pdbx_strand_id
1 'polypeptide(L)' 'MKLRPIKWVLSPTDDHMLSMECTDIEIVDEGGGEYVEVSQSADGHGKVSINSEEWPMMRKAIDDAIKQCRDLKP' A
#
# COMPACT_ATOMS: atom_id res chain seq x y z
N MET A 1 -18.62 21.01 7.46
CA MET A 1 -18.23 19.61 7.23
C MET A 1 -16.78 19.55 6.76
N LYS A 2 -15.99 18.72 7.39
CA LYS A 2 -14.61 18.49 6.99
C LYS A 2 -14.51 17.20 6.22
N LEU A 3 -13.72 17.21 5.17
CA LEU A 3 -13.50 16.02 4.34
C LEU A 3 -12.05 15.61 4.43
N ARG A 4 -11.81 14.31 4.40
CA ARG A 4 -10.45 13.77 4.33
C ARG A 4 -10.42 12.62 3.33
N PRO A 5 -9.30 12.41 2.65
CA PRO A 5 -9.18 11.21 1.81
C PRO A 5 -9.08 9.98 2.69
N ILE A 6 -9.73 8.91 2.27
CA ILE A 6 -9.66 7.62 2.96
C ILE A 6 -9.13 6.51 2.06
N LYS A 7 -8.91 6.80 0.80
CA LYS A 7 -8.41 5.81 -0.13
C LYS A 7 -7.52 6.48 -1.18
N TRP A 8 -6.40 5.84 -1.45
CA TRP A 8 -5.47 6.25 -2.48
C TRP A 8 -5.27 5.09 -3.44
N VAL A 9 -5.22 5.39 -4.74
CA VAL A 9 -4.92 4.40 -5.76
C VAL A 9 -3.69 4.87 -6.51
N LEU A 10 -2.65 4.06 -6.47
CA LEU A 10 -1.40 4.35 -7.15
C LEU A 10 -1.31 3.47 -8.39
N SER A 11 -1.08 4.06 -9.53
CA SER A 11 -0.97 3.30 -10.77
C SER A 11 0.25 3.75 -11.55
N PRO A 12 0.83 2.86 -12.37
CA PRO A 12 1.92 3.26 -13.26
C PRO A 12 1.44 4.32 -14.24
N THR A 13 2.25 5.33 -14.47
CA THR A 13 1.87 6.43 -15.36
C THR A 13 1.97 6.07 -16.83
N ASP A 14 2.72 5.02 -17.13
CA ASP A 14 2.94 4.59 -18.51
C ASP A 14 2.16 3.33 -18.88
N ASP A 15 1.25 2.91 -18.03
CA ASP A 15 0.50 1.68 -18.24
C ASP A 15 -0.94 2.00 -18.60
N HIS A 16 -1.43 1.35 -19.64
CA HIS A 16 -2.81 1.49 -20.08
C HIS A 16 -3.75 0.49 -19.40
N MET A 17 -3.21 -0.48 -18.69
CA MET A 17 -3.98 -1.53 -18.03
C MET A 17 -4.02 -1.26 -16.54
N LEU A 18 -4.74 -0.23 -16.15
CA LEU A 18 -4.73 0.27 -14.77
C LEU A 18 -5.09 -0.76 -13.72
N SER A 19 -5.98 -1.70 -14.07
CA SER A 19 -6.47 -2.66 -13.10
C SER A 19 -5.43 -3.71 -12.70
N MET A 20 -4.37 -3.86 -13.47
CA MET A 20 -3.42 -4.96 -13.25
C MET A 20 -2.29 -4.62 -12.30
N GLU A 21 -1.93 -3.35 -12.20
CA GLU A 21 -0.73 -2.95 -11.47
C GLU A 21 -0.99 -1.84 -10.47
N CYS A 22 -2.23 -1.61 -10.12
CA CYS A 22 -2.57 -0.58 -9.14
C CYS A 22 -2.33 -1.09 -7.72
N THR A 23 -1.90 -0.17 -6.88
CA THR A 23 -1.79 -0.43 -5.45
C THR A 23 -2.81 0.45 -4.74
N ASP A 24 -3.70 -0.16 -4.00
CA ASP A 24 -4.73 0.54 -3.23
C ASP A 24 -4.28 0.66 -1.79
N ILE A 25 -4.44 1.87 -1.24
CA ILE A 25 -4.16 2.13 0.17
C ILE A 25 -5.44 2.71 0.76
N GLU A 26 -5.95 2.07 1.78
CA GLU A 26 -7.26 2.45 2.32
C GLU A 26 -7.24 2.50 3.84
N ILE A 27 -7.91 3.50 4.40
CA ILE A 27 -8.15 3.56 5.84
C ILE A 27 -9.45 2.82 6.13
N VAL A 28 -9.36 1.81 6.99
CA VAL A 28 -10.48 0.92 7.31
C VAL A 28 -10.71 0.91 8.82
N ASP A 29 -11.97 0.80 9.21
CA ASP A 29 -12.34 0.68 10.62
C ASP A 29 -13.37 -0.44 10.73
N GLU A 30 -13.00 -1.50 11.45
CA GLU A 30 -13.89 -2.63 11.66
C GLU A 30 -14.38 -2.70 13.11
N GLY A 31 -14.40 -1.57 13.79
CA GLY A 31 -14.92 -1.47 15.15
C GLY A 31 -13.87 -1.39 16.24
N GLY A 32 -12.63 -1.63 15.92
CA GLY A 32 -11.54 -1.57 16.89
C GLY A 32 -10.59 -0.40 16.71
N GLY A 33 -10.96 0.52 15.84
CA GLY A 33 -10.12 1.66 15.50
C GLY A 33 -9.66 1.57 14.05
N GLU A 34 -9.09 2.65 13.57
CA GLU A 34 -8.68 2.75 12.18
C GLU A 34 -7.31 2.09 11.96
N TYR A 35 -7.18 1.44 10.82
CA TYR A 35 -5.91 0.90 10.38
C TYR A 35 -5.82 1.06 8.86
N VAL A 36 -4.65 0.81 8.31
CA VAL A 36 -4.42 0.95 6.87
C VAL A 36 -4.34 -0.42 6.23
N GLU A 37 -5.01 -0.56 5.10
CA GLU A 37 -4.97 -1.78 4.31
C GLU A 37 -4.33 -1.47 2.96
N VAL A 38 -3.32 -2.26 2.59
CA VAL A 38 -2.63 -2.11 1.32
C VAL A 38 -2.88 -3.36 0.49
N SER A 39 -3.32 -3.19 -0.74
CA SER A 39 -3.58 -4.32 -1.62
C SER A 39 -3.16 -4.02 -3.04
N GLN A 40 -2.75 -5.05 -3.74
CA GLN A 40 -2.53 -5.00 -5.18
C GLN A 40 -3.58 -5.88 -5.83
N SER A 41 -4.26 -5.34 -6.82
CA SER A 41 -5.59 -5.75 -7.17
C SER A 41 -5.73 -6.81 -8.25
N ALA A 42 -4.63 -7.38 -8.73
CA ALA A 42 -4.75 -8.28 -9.87
C ALA A 42 -5.74 -9.43 -9.63
N ASP A 43 -5.79 -9.96 -8.41
CA ASP A 43 -6.65 -11.09 -8.11
C ASP A 43 -7.31 -10.99 -6.74
N GLY A 44 -7.18 -9.85 -6.08
CA GLY A 44 -7.79 -9.64 -4.79
C GLY A 44 -7.13 -10.36 -3.62
N HIS A 45 -6.03 -11.04 -3.87
CA HIS A 45 -5.26 -11.66 -2.79
C HIS A 45 -4.13 -10.73 -2.39
N GLY A 46 -3.55 -10.94 -1.25
CA GLY A 46 -2.39 -10.18 -0.85
C GLY A 46 -2.69 -8.84 -0.23
N LYS A 47 -3.60 -8.80 0.70
CA LYS A 47 -3.83 -7.61 1.52
C LYS A 47 -2.91 -7.61 2.71
N VAL A 48 -2.38 -6.44 3.02
CA VAL A 48 -1.55 -6.24 4.21
C VAL A 48 -2.23 -5.19 5.08
N SER A 49 -2.44 -5.52 6.34
CA SER A 49 -3.04 -4.60 7.30
C SER A 49 -1.95 -4.00 8.17
N ILE A 50 -1.97 -2.69 8.31
CA ILE A 50 -0.92 -1.97 9.02
C ILE A 50 -1.57 -1.08 10.08
N ASN A 51 -1.22 -1.31 11.35
CA ASN A 51 -1.63 -0.43 12.44
C ASN A 51 -0.63 0.71 12.55
N SER A 52 -1.12 1.87 12.99
CA SER A 52 -0.26 3.03 13.13
C SER A 52 0.92 2.77 14.08
N GLU A 53 0.72 1.92 15.07
CA GLU A 53 1.77 1.59 16.03
C GLU A 53 2.89 0.76 15.42
N GLU A 54 2.57 -0.05 14.42
CA GLU A 54 3.53 -0.90 13.74
C GLU A 54 4.30 -0.17 12.65
N TRP A 55 3.71 0.91 12.15
CA TRP A 55 4.23 1.53 10.94
C TRP A 55 5.68 1.98 11.03
N PRO A 56 6.16 2.61 12.12
CA PRO A 56 7.55 3.04 12.15
C PRO A 56 8.54 1.89 11.95
N MET A 57 8.25 0.73 12.54
CA MET A 57 9.10 -0.44 12.39
C MET A 57 8.98 -1.04 10.98
N MET A 58 7.75 -1.15 10.47
CA MET A 58 7.53 -1.67 9.13
C MET A 58 8.16 -0.77 8.09
N ARG A 59 8.01 0.55 8.26
CA ARG A 59 8.61 1.50 7.35
C ARG A 59 10.13 1.34 7.29
N LYS A 60 10.75 1.21 8.45
CA LYS A 60 12.20 1.04 8.50
C LYS A 60 12.61 -0.25 7.82
N ALA A 61 11.90 -1.34 8.08
CA ALA A 61 12.22 -2.63 7.49
C ALA A 61 12.07 -2.59 5.96
N ILE A 62 11.02 -1.96 5.48
CA ILE A 62 10.81 -1.84 4.04
C ILE A 62 11.88 -0.96 3.40
N ASP A 63 12.22 0.15 4.02
CA ASP A 63 13.29 1.02 3.53
C ASP A 63 14.61 0.25 3.44
N ASP A 64 14.94 -0.52 4.48
CA ASP A 64 16.18 -1.31 4.50
C ASP A 64 16.16 -2.37 3.40
N ALA A 65 15.02 -3.04 3.22
CA ALA A 65 14.89 -4.06 2.19
C ALA A 65 15.04 -3.47 0.79
N ILE A 66 14.44 -2.31 0.56
CA ILE A 66 14.54 -1.65 -0.74
C ILE A 66 15.98 -1.26 -1.06
N LYS A 67 16.70 -0.78 -0.05
CA LYS A 67 18.12 -0.43 -0.24
C LYS A 67 18.97 -1.63 -0.58
N GLN A 68 18.54 -2.83 -0.18
CA GLN A 68 19.26 -4.05 -0.48
C GLN A 68 18.83 -4.71 -1.77
N CYS A 69 17.77 -4.21 -2.39
CA CYS A 69 17.36 -4.72 -3.69
C CYS A 69 18.45 -4.42 -4.72
N ARG A 70 18.76 -5.42 -5.51
CA ARG A 70 19.75 -5.25 -6.59
C ARG A 70 19.02 -4.92 -7.86
N ASP A 71 19.57 -3.97 -8.59
CA ASP A 71 19.08 -3.65 -9.90
C ASP A 71 19.63 -4.68 -10.88
N LEU A 72 18.76 -5.50 -11.45
CA LEU A 72 19.16 -6.56 -12.36
C LEU A 72 19.16 -6.14 -13.81
N LYS A 73 18.93 -4.87 -14.08
CA LYS A 73 18.95 -4.38 -15.45
C LYS A 73 20.38 -4.40 -15.97
N PRO A 74 20.58 -4.89 -17.20
CA PRO A 74 21.90 -4.88 -17.81
C PRO A 74 22.41 -3.49 -18.08
#